data_6ac7a7976b3a7f0cc17c9a8d58176650
#
_entry.id   6ac7a7976b3a7f0cc17c9a8d58176650
#
_cell.length_a   1.000
_cell.length_b   1.000
_cell.length_c   1.000
_cell.angle_alpha   90.00
_cell.angle_beta   90.00
_cell.angle_gamma   90.00
#
_symmetry.space_group_name_H-M   'P 1'
#
loop_
_entity.id
_entity.type
_entity.pdbx_description
1 polymer ?
#
loop_
_entity_poly.entity_id
_entity_poly.type
_entity_poly.pdbx_seq_one_letter_code
_entity_poly.pdbx_strand_id
1 'polypeptide(L)'
;LDLDASSALHLHQPNNVDLTMANIPSGAVIDVAWDVTVWVVNNRSNGIPNAYANVSFTQFEPSVSEFTNDLGVVELTDFIGQRWTNSGASAINDVTVECGYDSESNTTTVSFDGDEMMYCVLELDNQPPFLNWTSPMDGDVFPSQGEVFFDAQESWDLDDDPLTLTWTSSLDGVISSTQSTAPFSVNDGVSGFTLSDGIHDLTLEVCDNAGHCISETRTIELTNLAPELNVLFDPSLTQWNELIMPQTGTVSINTTGTFDPEGDDFACLITFGGYNRQGPGWGNQWVCPEVLTYTFDHY
;
A
#
# COMPACT_ATOMS: atom_id res chain seq x y z
N LEU A 1 -40.80 19.29 -25.20
CA LEU A 1 -40.72 19.19 -23.72
C LEU A 1 -41.93 19.92 -23.13
N ASP A 2 -42.87 19.20 -22.51
CA ASP A 2 -44.01 19.81 -21.85
C ASP A 2 -43.69 19.97 -20.36
N LEU A 3 -43.27 21.16 -19.98
CA LEU A 3 -43.02 21.55 -18.60
C LEU A 3 -44.27 22.29 -18.08
N ASP A 4 -44.61 22.09 -16.82
CA ASP A 4 -45.59 22.93 -16.10
C ASP A 4 -44.85 23.99 -15.25
N ALA A 5 -45.56 24.92 -14.68
CA ALA A 5 -45.02 26.03 -13.89
C ALA A 5 -44.27 25.62 -12.62
N SER A 6 -44.32 24.32 -12.23
CA SER A 6 -43.59 23.77 -11.08
C SER A 6 -42.47 22.77 -11.49
N SER A 7 -42.28 22.60 -12.78
CA SER A 7 -41.29 21.62 -13.28
C SER A 7 -39.88 22.12 -13.12
N ALA A 8 -39.00 21.23 -12.68
CA ALA A 8 -37.57 21.38 -12.73
C ALA A 8 -36.96 20.20 -13.50
N LEU A 9 -36.21 20.50 -14.55
CA LEU A 9 -35.48 19.52 -15.31
C LEU A 9 -33.98 19.76 -15.12
N HIS A 10 -33.27 18.70 -14.77
CA HIS A 10 -31.84 18.71 -14.64
C HIS A 10 -31.23 17.88 -15.80
N LEU A 11 -30.32 18.48 -16.55
CA LEU A 11 -29.61 17.86 -17.67
C LEU A 11 -28.13 17.85 -17.36
N HIS A 12 -27.56 16.68 -17.20
CA HIS A 12 -26.12 16.51 -17.01
C HIS A 12 -25.46 16.19 -18.34
N GLN A 13 -24.43 16.95 -18.70
CA GLN A 13 -23.62 16.83 -19.92
C GLN A 13 -24.50 16.63 -21.20
N PRO A 14 -25.43 17.54 -21.49
CA PRO A 14 -26.35 17.34 -22.60
C PRO A 14 -25.64 17.57 -23.94
N ASN A 15 -25.25 16.49 -24.60
CA ASN A 15 -24.74 16.55 -25.97
C ASN A 15 -25.86 16.82 -26.96
N ASN A 16 -25.71 17.86 -27.80
CA ASN A 16 -26.63 18.22 -28.91
C ASN A 16 -28.08 18.57 -28.48
N VAL A 17 -28.27 19.13 -27.28
CA VAL A 17 -29.58 19.65 -26.86
C VAL A 17 -29.64 21.16 -27.14
N ASP A 18 -30.49 21.54 -28.09
CA ASP A 18 -30.78 22.94 -28.35
C ASP A 18 -32.00 23.38 -27.53
N LEU A 19 -31.76 24.19 -26.50
CA LEU A 19 -32.76 24.70 -25.61
C LEU A 19 -33.29 26.11 -26.06
N THR A 20 -32.73 26.69 -27.10
CA THR A 20 -33.16 28.03 -27.59
C THR A 20 -34.60 28.09 -28.06
N MET A 21 -35.12 26.92 -28.46
CA MET A 21 -36.50 26.75 -28.95
C MET A 21 -37.44 26.19 -27.86
N ALA A 22 -36.93 25.94 -26.63
CA ALA A 22 -37.76 25.40 -25.58
C ALA A 22 -38.79 26.42 -25.07
N ASN A 23 -40.03 26.02 -25.00
CA ASN A 23 -41.10 26.82 -24.36
C ASN A 23 -41.10 26.49 -22.85
N ILE A 24 -40.52 27.37 -22.06
CA ILE A 24 -40.40 27.22 -20.62
C ILE A 24 -41.48 28.06 -19.94
N PRO A 25 -42.47 27.45 -19.26
CA PRO A 25 -43.49 28.17 -18.53
C PRO A 25 -42.89 29.03 -17.39
N SER A 26 -43.62 30.09 -17.04
CA SER A 26 -43.25 30.89 -15.85
C SER A 26 -43.26 30.05 -14.59
N GLY A 27 -42.12 29.98 -13.89
CA GLY A 27 -41.92 29.18 -12.70
C GLY A 27 -41.21 27.85 -12.94
N ALA A 28 -41.12 27.36 -14.19
CA ALA A 28 -40.31 26.20 -14.55
C ALA A 28 -38.85 26.59 -14.80
N VAL A 29 -37.96 25.63 -14.55
CA VAL A 29 -36.52 25.80 -14.80
C VAL A 29 -35.96 24.57 -15.52
N ILE A 30 -34.92 24.78 -16.34
CA ILE A 30 -34.06 23.73 -16.87
C ILE A 30 -32.64 24.08 -16.45
N ASP A 31 -32.06 23.24 -15.62
CA ASP A 31 -30.67 23.33 -15.22
C ASP A 31 -29.80 22.42 -16.10
N VAL A 32 -28.70 22.96 -16.59
CA VAL A 32 -27.72 22.24 -17.38
C VAL A 32 -26.43 22.20 -16.57
N ALA A 33 -25.99 20.99 -16.28
CA ALA A 33 -24.85 20.75 -15.43
C ALA A 33 -23.71 20.06 -16.18
N TRP A 34 -22.51 20.32 -15.74
CA TRP A 34 -21.26 19.78 -16.27
C TRP A 34 -20.33 19.36 -15.11
N ASP A 35 -19.23 18.69 -15.48
CA ASP A 35 -18.18 18.33 -14.55
C ASP A 35 -17.02 19.34 -14.59
N VAL A 36 -16.35 19.49 -13.45
CA VAL A 36 -15.16 20.33 -13.30
C VAL A 36 -14.04 19.48 -12.75
N THR A 37 -12.95 19.40 -13.48
CA THR A 37 -11.72 18.74 -13.05
C THR A 37 -10.65 19.76 -12.75
N VAL A 38 -10.15 19.80 -11.52
CA VAL A 38 -9.10 20.72 -11.08
C VAL A 38 -7.82 19.92 -10.88
N TRP A 39 -6.78 20.34 -11.58
CA TRP A 39 -5.41 19.90 -11.37
C TRP A 39 -4.66 20.94 -10.56
N VAL A 40 -4.20 20.59 -9.37
CA VAL A 40 -3.25 21.41 -8.62
C VAL A 40 -1.86 20.86 -8.88
N VAL A 41 -1.03 21.66 -9.50
CA VAL A 41 0.30 21.25 -9.99
C VAL A 41 1.37 22.23 -9.55
N ASN A 42 2.62 21.77 -9.48
CA ASN A 42 3.76 22.64 -9.32
C ASN A 42 4.18 23.29 -10.65
N ASN A 43 5.21 24.15 -10.63
CA ASN A 43 5.76 24.82 -11.79
C ASN A 43 6.41 23.88 -12.83
N ARG A 44 6.60 22.59 -12.51
CA ARG A 44 7.06 21.51 -13.40
C ARG A 44 5.91 20.67 -13.96
N SER A 45 4.67 21.04 -13.65
CA SER A 45 3.42 20.33 -14.02
C SER A 45 3.20 19.00 -13.31
N ASN A 46 3.90 18.73 -12.20
CA ASN A 46 3.65 17.57 -11.35
C ASN A 46 2.46 17.84 -10.45
N GLY A 47 1.55 16.87 -10.35
CA GLY A 47 0.39 16.96 -9.48
C GLY A 47 0.80 16.97 -8.00
N ILE A 48 0.17 17.85 -7.21
CA ILE A 48 0.46 18.00 -5.79
C ILE A 48 -0.62 17.25 -4.99
N PRO A 49 -0.32 16.09 -4.38
CA PRO A 49 -1.28 15.36 -3.57
C PRO A 49 -1.58 16.12 -2.28
N ASN A 50 -2.81 15.94 -1.79
CA ASN A 50 -3.27 16.57 -0.55
C ASN A 50 -3.15 18.11 -0.51
N ALA A 51 -3.11 18.75 -1.67
CA ALA A 51 -3.29 20.20 -1.80
C ALA A 51 -4.78 20.55 -1.66
N TYR A 52 -5.12 21.68 -1.07
CA TYR A 52 -6.51 22.11 -1.09
C TYR A 52 -6.87 22.77 -2.41
N ALA A 53 -8.13 22.61 -2.83
CA ALA A 53 -8.73 23.36 -3.92
C ALA A 53 -10.11 23.84 -3.48
N ASN A 54 -10.31 25.15 -3.51
CA ASN A 54 -11.58 25.79 -3.24
C ASN A 54 -12.15 26.34 -4.54
N VAL A 55 -13.20 25.68 -5.05
CA VAL A 55 -13.83 26.02 -6.32
C VAL A 55 -15.04 26.91 -6.04
N SER A 56 -15.03 28.08 -6.60
CA SER A 56 -16.09 29.10 -6.45
C SER A 56 -16.77 29.38 -7.78
N PHE A 57 -18.08 29.40 -7.76
CA PHE A 57 -18.93 29.69 -8.92
C PHE A 57 -19.60 31.04 -8.74
N THR A 58 -19.77 31.77 -9.84
CA THR A 58 -20.39 33.12 -9.78
C THR A 58 -21.88 33.07 -9.47
N GLN A 59 -22.58 31.99 -9.83
CA GLN A 59 -24.02 31.81 -9.62
C GLN A 59 -24.37 30.32 -9.40
N PHE A 60 -25.54 30.07 -8.83
CA PHE A 60 -26.26 28.80 -8.70
C PHE A 60 -25.70 27.81 -7.69
N GLU A 61 -24.38 27.70 -7.56
CA GLU A 61 -23.74 26.71 -6.72
C GLU A 61 -22.95 27.34 -5.56
N PRO A 62 -22.92 26.70 -4.40
CA PRO A 62 -22.01 27.10 -3.32
C PRO A 62 -20.57 26.78 -3.70
N SER A 63 -19.62 27.46 -3.06
CA SER A 63 -18.20 27.07 -3.15
C SER A 63 -17.97 25.71 -2.56
N VAL A 64 -17.11 24.92 -3.20
CA VAL A 64 -16.72 23.58 -2.75
C VAL A 64 -15.23 23.55 -2.45
N SER A 65 -14.86 23.01 -1.29
CA SER A 65 -13.46 22.85 -0.88
C SER A 65 -13.16 21.39 -0.71
N GLU A 66 -12.19 20.90 -1.46
CA GLU A 66 -11.74 19.52 -1.45
C GLU A 66 -10.21 19.46 -1.43
N PHE A 67 -9.66 18.30 -1.05
CA PHE A 67 -8.24 18.01 -1.18
C PHE A 67 -7.98 17.13 -2.40
N THR A 68 -6.87 17.38 -3.06
CA THR A 68 -6.44 16.59 -4.21
C THR A 68 -6.11 15.14 -3.81
N ASN A 69 -6.36 14.24 -4.74
CA ASN A 69 -5.92 12.84 -4.65
C ASN A 69 -4.40 12.70 -4.88
N ASP A 70 -3.89 11.46 -4.92
CA ASP A 70 -2.46 11.17 -5.12
C ASP A 70 -1.89 11.67 -6.46
N LEU A 71 -2.75 12.03 -7.41
CA LEU A 71 -2.36 12.61 -8.70
C LEU A 71 -2.46 14.14 -8.74
N GLY A 72 -2.83 14.77 -7.64
CA GLY A 72 -3.03 16.23 -7.60
C GLY A 72 -4.36 16.69 -8.20
N VAL A 73 -5.39 15.83 -8.21
CA VAL A 73 -6.66 16.07 -8.91
C VAL A 73 -7.83 16.13 -7.94
N VAL A 74 -8.74 17.07 -8.19
CA VAL A 74 -10.09 17.11 -7.64
C VAL A 74 -11.10 17.00 -8.79
N GLU A 75 -12.03 16.06 -8.68
CA GLU A 75 -13.12 15.88 -9.63
C GLU A 75 -14.43 16.27 -8.96
N LEU A 76 -15.10 17.27 -9.51
CA LEU A 76 -16.39 17.76 -9.06
C LEU A 76 -17.42 17.51 -10.15
N THR A 77 -18.50 16.85 -9.80
CA THR A 77 -19.50 16.40 -10.77
C THR A 77 -20.81 17.15 -10.59
N ASP A 78 -21.54 17.30 -11.69
CA ASP A 78 -22.94 17.75 -11.70
C ASP A 78 -23.16 19.19 -11.25
N PHE A 79 -22.27 20.13 -11.64
CA PHE A 79 -22.41 21.54 -11.34
C PHE A 79 -23.28 22.26 -12.36
N ILE A 80 -24.26 23.08 -11.87
CA ILE A 80 -25.14 23.85 -12.73
C ILE A 80 -24.32 25.01 -13.36
N GLY A 81 -23.98 24.84 -14.61
CA GLY A 81 -23.30 25.87 -15.41
C GLY A 81 -24.25 26.80 -16.14
N GLN A 82 -25.48 26.36 -16.39
CA GLN A 82 -26.47 27.18 -17.09
C GLN A 82 -27.88 26.86 -16.56
N ARG A 83 -28.68 27.93 -16.40
CA ARG A 83 -30.10 27.84 -16.03
C ARG A 83 -30.97 28.52 -17.08
N TRP A 84 -31.95 27.85 -17.58
CA TRP A 84 -32.95 28.32 -18.52
C TRP A 84 -34.27 28.54 -17.82
N THR A 85 -34.89 29.67 -18.06
CA THR A 85 -36.20 30.09 -17.58
C THR A 85 -37.04 30.66 -18.70
N ASN A 86 -38.28 31.06 -18.40
CA ASN A 86 -39.10 31.80 -19.36
C ASN A 86 -38.51 33.18 -19.78
N SER A 87 -37.50 33.68 -19.07
CA SER A 87 -36.81 34.93 -19.38
C SER A 87 -35.53 34.73 -20.22
N GLY A 88 -35.18 33.47 -20.51
CA GLY A 88 -33.98 33.08 -21.21
C GLY A 88 -32.97 32.33 -20.35
N ALA A 89 -31.78 32.18 -20.88
CA ALA A 89 -30.67 31.55 -20.19
C ALA A 89 -29.90 32.51 -19.29
N SER A 90 -29.52 32.00 -18.12
CA SER A 90 -28.45 32.57 -17.28
C SER A 90 -27.34 31.56 -17.16
N ALA A 91 -26.11 31.94 -17.41
CA ALA A 91 -24.95 31.05 -17.36
C ALA A 91 -23.99 31.49 -16.24
N ILE A 92 -23.27 30.54 -15.68
CA ILE A 92 -22.03 30.83 -14.96
C ILE A 92 -21.03 31.35 -16.01
N ASN A 93 -20.46 32.50 -15.78
CA ASN A 93 -19.47 33.01 -16.73
C ASN A 93 -18.05 32.63 -16.33
N ASP A 94 -17.79 32.52 -15.04
CA ASP A 94 -16.46 32.27 -14.52
C ASP A 94 -16.51 31.25 -13.36
N VAL A 95 -15.56 30.33 -13.35
CA VAL A 95 -15.21 29.44 -12.24
C VAL A 95 -13.86 29.88 -11.72
N THR A 96 -13.76 30.13 -10.44
CA THR A 96 -12.51 30.50 -9.77
C THR A 96 -12.07 29.39 -8.85
N VAL A 97 -10.83 28.97 -9.02
CA VAL A 97 -10.16 28.00 -8.15
C VAL A 97 -9.09 28.72 -7.35
N GLU A 98 -9.19 28.66 -6.05
CA GLU A 98 -8.12 28.97 -5.12
C GLU A 98 -7.50 27.64 -4.66
N CYS A 99 -6.22 27.45 -4.89
CA CYS A 99 -5.50 26.26 -4.44
C CYS A 99 -4.34 26.63 -3.52
N GLY A 100 -3.90 25.68 -2.72
CA GLY A 100 -2.73 25.88 -1.88
C GLY A 100 -2.20 24.59 -1.31
N TYR A 101 -0.92 24.64 -0.96
CA TYR A 101 -0.18 23.57 -0.34
C TYR A 101 0.89 24.20 0.55
N ASP A 102 0.98 23.72 1.81
CA ASP A 102 1.81 24.30 2.85
C ASP A 102 1.54 25.83 3.02
N SER A 103 2.52 26.66 2.78
CA SER A 103 2.38 28.14 2.87
C SER A 103 2.05 28.83 1.55
N GLU A 104 2.10 28.07 0.45
CA GLU A 104 1.89 28.60 -0.89
C GLU A 104 0.43 28.52 -1.34
N SER A 105 -0.05 29.54 -2.03
CA SER A 105 -1.39 29.54 -2.59
C SER A 105 -1.44 30.32 -3.90
N ASN A 106 -2.36 29.94 -4.75
CA ASN A 106 -2.64 30.65 -6.01
C ASN A 106 -4.13 30.61 -6.33
N THR A 107 -4.53 31.49 -7.25
CA THR A 107 -5.91 31.58 -7.71
C THR A 107 -5.94 31.66 -9.23
N THR A 108 -6.74 30.80 -9.84
CA THR A 108 -6.98 30.83 -11.28
C THR A 108 -8.47 31.00 -11.57
N THR A 109 -8.82 31.66 -12.66
CA THR A 109 -10.20 31.82 -13.10
C THR A 109 -10.32 31.49 -14.57
N VAL A 110 -11.34 30.67 -14.89
CA VAL A 110 -11.61 30.20 -16.25
C VAL A 110 -13.07 30.51 -16.59
N SER A 111 -13.31 30.95 -17.82
CA SER A 111 -14.68 31.11 -18.32
C SER A 111 -15.28 29.74 -18.57
N PHE A 112 -16.42 29.50 -17.93
CA PHE A 112 -17.09 28.21 -17.91
C PHE A 112 -18.10 28.11 -19.07
N ASP A 113 -17.89 27.16 -19.97
CA ASP A 113 -18.78 26.93 -21.12
C ASP A 113 -19.11 25.47 -21.41
N GLY A 114 -18.72 24.56 -20.51
CA GLY A 114 -18.93 23.13 -20.62
C GLY A 114 -18.21 22.37 -19.54
N ASP A 115 -17.84 21.10 -19.81
CA ASP A 115 -16.94 20.37 -18.95
C ASP A 115 -15.57 21.05 -18.95
N GLU A 116 -15.08 21.42 -17.76
CA GLU A 116 -13.86 22.20 -17.63
C GLU A 116 -12.74 21.39 -16.97
N MET A 117 -11.55 21.56 -17.54
CA MET A 117 -10.30 21.10 -16.95
C MET A 117 -9.47 22.33 -16.60
N MET A 118 -9.23 22.51 -15.31
CA MET A 118 -8.54 23.69 -14.79
C MET A 118 -7.21 23.32 -14.17
N TYR A 119 -6.21 24.17 -14.36
CA TYR A 119 -4.91 24.03 -13.70
C TYR A 119 -4.71 25.19 -12.73
N CYS A 120 -4.45 24.85 -11.47
CA CYS A 120 -4.00 25.78 -10.46
C CYS A 120 -2.54 25.48 -10.17
N VAL A 121 -1.64 26.38 -10.59
CA VAL A 121 -0.19 26.17 -10.51
C VAL A 121 0.35 26.83 -9.26
N LEU A 122 1.05 26.07 -8.43
CA LEU A 122 1.77 26.59 -7.25
C LEU A 122 3.27 26.69 -7.55
N GLU A 123 3.85 27.81 -7.18
CA GLU A 123 5.29 28.06 -7.26
C GLU A 123 5.93 27.56 -5.96
N LEU A 124 6.14 26.23 -5.87
CA LEU A 124 6.74 25.65 -4.69
C LEU A 124 8.26 25.78 -4.72
N ASP A 125 8.84 26.14 -3.59
CA ASP A 125 10.27 25.92 -3.35
C ASP A 125 10.54 24.40 -3.32
N ASN A 126 11.80 23.99 -3.52
CA ASN A 126 12.19 22.59 -3.50
C ASN A 126 11.67 21.86 -2.25
N GLN A 127 10.90 20.83 -2.46
CA GLN A 127 10.28 20.04 -1.39
C GLN A 127 11.15 18.85 -1.01
N PRO A 128 11.07 18.36 0.23
CA PRO A 128 11.72 17.11 0.59
C PRO A 128 11.06 15.91 -0.10
N PRO A 129 11.81 14.83 -0.34
CA PRO A 129 11.27 13.63 -0.95
C PRO A 129 10.18 12.94 -0.10
N PHE A 130 9.33 12.17 -0.74
CA PHE A 130 8.38 11.26 -0.11
C PHE A 130 9.02 9.88 0.01
N LEU A 131 9.10 9.40 1.25
CA LEU A 131 9.64 8.08 1.56
C LEU A 131 8.49 7.06 1.57
N ASN A 132 8.60 6.01 0.74
CA ASN A 132 7.72 4.85 0.77
C ASN A 132 8.54 3.57 0.94
N TRP A 133 8.64 3.11 2.17
CA TRP A 133 9.37 1.91 2.54
C TRP A 133 8.41 0.73 2.64
N THR A 134 8.51 -0.24 1.73
CA THR A 134 7.60 -1.39 1.66
C THR A 134 8.17 -2.66 2.31
N SER A 135 9.50 -2.85 2.31
CA SER A 135 10.16 -4.03 2.91
C SER A 135 11.57 -3.68 3.42
N PRO A 136 12.01 -4.28 4.55
CA PRO A 136 11.25 -5.13 5.46
C PRO A 136 10.25 -4.34 6.29
N MET A 137 9.28 -5.04 6.91
CA MET A 137 8.29 -4.44 7.81
C MET A 137 8.87 -4.30 9.23
N ASP A 138 8.31 -3.35 9.99
CA ASP A 138 8.65 -3.23 11.40
C ASP A 138 8.21 -4.46 12.20
N GLY A 139 9.14 -5.05 12.94
CA GLY A 139 8.94 -6.26 13.73
C GLY A 139 9.14 -7.58 12.97
N ASP A 140 9.60 -7.54 11.72
CA ASP A 140 9.91 -8.77 10.98
C ASP A 140 11.04 -9.56 11.64
N VAL A 141 10.88 -10.89 11.64
CA VAL A 141 11.87 -11.85 12.16
C VAL A 141 12.35 -12.75 11.02
N PHE A 142 13.64 -12.80 10.81
CA PHE A 142 14.29 -13.59 9.78
C PHE A 142 15.14 -14.70 10.40
N PRO A 143 15.30 -15.83 9.69
CA PRO A 143 16.29 -16.83 10.05
C PRO A 143 17.70 -16.25 10.14
N SER A 144 18.55 -16.82 10.98
CA SER A 144 19.99 -16.54 11.00
C SER A 144 20.57 -16.66 9.59
N GLN A 145 21.24 -15.62 9.10
CA GLN A 145 21.73 -15.53 7.72
C GLN A 145 20.64 -15.64 6.64
N GLY A 146 19.36 -15.53 7.01
CA GLY A 146 18.25 -15.52 6.06
C GLY A 146 18.29 -14.31 5.15
N GLU A 147 17.83 -14.48 3.90
CA GLU A 147 17.72 -13.38 2.94
C GLU A 147 16.76 -12.31 3.45
N VAL A 148 17.20 -11.05 3.43
CA VAL A 148 16.38 -9.88 3.76
C VAL A 148 16.23 -9.02 2.53
N PHE A 149 14.98 -8.79 2.13
CA PHE A 149 14.64 -7.99 0.96
C PHE A 149 14.33 -6.55 1.37
N PHE A 150 14.98 -5.60 0.68
CA PHE A 150 14.83 -4.16 0.89
C PHE A 150 14.12 -3.54 -0.30
N ASP A 151 13.04 -2.83 -0.04
CA ASP A 151 12.24 -2.18 -1.08
C ASP A 151 11.71 -0.82 -0.61
N ALA A 152 12.08 0.21 -1.34
CA ALA A 152 11.56 1.57 -1.24
C ALA A 152 11.39 2.18 -2.64
N GLN A 153 11.07 1.34 -3.64
CA GLN A 153 11.01 1.72 -5.05
C GLN A 153 9.99 2.83 -5.32
N GLU A 154 8.91 2.85 -4.54
CA GLU A 154 7.83 3.84 -4.68
C GLU A 154 8.14 5.17 -3.97
N SER A 155 9.37 5.38 -3.48
CA SER A 155 9.81 6.69 -3.00
C SER A 155 10.00 7.62 -4.19
N TRP A 156 9.56 8.85 -4.04
CA TRP A 156 9.53 9.84 -5.12
C TRP A 156 9.74 11.26 -4.60
N ASP A 157 9.99 12.19 -5.51
CA ASP A 157 10.16 13.61 -5.22
C ASP A 157 9.15 14.44 -6.02
N LEU A 158 8.53 15.43 -5.37
CA LEU A 158 7.54 16.30 -6.00
C LEU A 158 8.15 17.17 -7.12
N ASP A 159 9.44 17.46 -6.99
CA ASP A 159 10.20 18.28 -7.93
C ASP A 159 10.93 17.47 -9.00
N ASP A 160 10.70 16.13 -9.04
CA ASP A 160 11.40 15.16 -9.88
C ASP A 160 12.93 15.15 -9.66
N ASP A 161 13.36 15.52 -8.48
CA ASP A 161 14.76 15.51 -8.15
C ASP A 161 15.27 14.06 -7.97
N PRO A 162 16.49 13.76 -8.43
CA PRO A 162 17.06 12.44 -8.26
C PRO A 162 17.31 12.16 -6.77
N LEU A 163 16.79 11.01 -6.32
CA LEU A 163 16.89 10.58 -4.93
C LEU A 163 18.19 9.82 -4.65
N THR A 164 18.71 9.99 -3.45
CA THR A 164 19.76 9.15 -2.87
C THR A 164 19.17 8.41 -1.66
N LEU A 165 19.19 7.08 -1.72
CA LEU A 165 18.71 6.20 -0.66
C LEU A 165 19.90 5.65 0.13
N THR A 166 19.91 5.86 1.44
CA THR A 166 20.92 5.33 2.35
C THR A 166 20.28 4.44 3.39
N TRP A 167 20.62 3.15 3.31
CA TRP A 167 20.18 2.14 4.26
C TRP A 167 21.26 1.88 5.29
N THR A 168 20.92 1.92 6.55
CA THR A 168 21.85 1.65 7.67
C THR A 168 21.24 0.68 8.67
N SER A 169 22.11 -0.13 9.27
CA SER A 169 21.78 -0.99 10.40
C SER A 169 22.51 -0.51 11.65
N SER A 170 21.84 -0.55 12.78
CA SER A 170 22.45 -0.23 14.08
C SER A 170 23.62 -1.15 14.45
N LEU A 171 23.62 -2.41 13.96
CA LEU A 171 24.70 -3.36 14.25
C LEU A 171 25.79 -3.34 13.19
N ASP A 172 25.43 -3.23 11.89
CA ASP A 172 26.36 -3.49 10.79
C ASP A 172 26.75 -2.23 9.99
N GLY A 173 26.17 -1.07 10.37
CA GLY A 173 26.47 0.19 9.69
C GLY A 173 25.76 0.35 8.36
N VAL A 174 26.42 0.99 7.40
CA VAL A 174 25.82 1.28 6.08
C VAL A 174 25.69 -0.01 5.26
N ILE A 175 24.46 -0.35 4.91
CA ILE A 175 24.11 -1.50 4.08
C ILE A 175 24.24 -1.13 2.61
N SER A 176 23.64 0.01 2.22
CA SER A 176 23.66 0.52 0.85
C SER A 176 23.53 2.04 0.87
N SER A 177 24.18 2.71 -0.09
CA SER A 177 23.96 4.14 -0.38
C SER A 177 24.03 4.32 -1.89
N THR A 178 22.88 4.64 -2.50
CA THR A 178 22.75 4.64 -3.96
C THR A 178 21.67 5.64 -4.43
N GLN A 179 21.80 6.10 -5.67
CA GLN A 179 20.73 6.84 -6.36
C GLN A 179 19.70 5.93 -7.04
N SER A 180 19.85 4.62 -6.91
CA SER A 180 18.86 3.67 -7.43
C SER A 180 17.78 3.39 -6.38
N THR A 181 16.52 3.52 -6.76
CA THR A 181 15.37 3.10 -5.97
C THR A 181 15.05 1.61 -6.15
N ALA A 182 15.78 0.90 -7.04
CA ALA A 182 15.54 -0.51 -7.31
C ALA A 182 15.71 -1.34 -6.02
N PRO A 183 14.79 -2.28 -5.76
CA PRO A 183 14.89 -3.16 -4.61
C PRO A 183 16.12 -4.08 -4.70
N PHE A 184 16.60 -4.54 -3.56
CA PHE A 184 17.75 -5.43 -3.44
C PHE A 184 17.60 -6.37 -2.25
N SER A 185 18.39 -7.44 -2.23
CA SER A 185 18.49 -8.36 -1.09
C SER A 185 19.86 -8.33 -0.46
N VAL A 186 19.93 -8.65 0.82
CA VAL A 186 21.18 -8.98 1.53
C VAL A 186 21.10 -10.40 2.07
N ASN A 187 22.20 -10.99 2.49
CA ASN A 187 22.32 -12.41 2.86
C ASN A 187 21.94 -13.37 1.71
N ASP A 188 21.93 -12.87 0.48
CA ASP A 188 21.56 -13.62 -0.74
C ASP A 188 22.75 -14.36 -1.40
N GLY A 189 23.92 -14.21 -0.83
CA GLY A 189 25.18 -14.73 -1.39
C GLY A 189 25.67 -14.02 -2.65
N VAL A 190 24.98 -12.97 -3.11
CA VAL A 190 25.27 -12.23 -4.35
C VAL A 190 25.65 -10.78 -4.07
N SER A 191 24.89 -10.09 -3.21
CA SER A 191 25.08 -8.67 -2.87
C SER A 191 26.42 -8.37 -2.19
N GLY A 192 27.00 -9.38 -1.53
CA GLY A 192 28.25 -9.25 -0.78
C GLY A 192 28.10 -8.53 0.56
N PHE A 193 26.88 -8.21 0.96
CA PHE A 193 26.56 -7.68 2.29
C PHE A 193 25.81 -8.72 3.11
N THR A 194 26.19 -8.85 4.38
CA THR A 194 25.58 -9.79 5.33
C THR A 194 25.21 -9.04 6.59
N LEU A 195 23.95 -9.18 7.03
CA LEU A 195 23.51 -8.74 8.34
C LEU A 195 23.90 -9.77 9.39
N SER A 196 24.37 -9.28 10.54
CA SER A 196 24.66 -10.10 11.71
C SER A 196 23.38 -10.63 12.37
N ASP A 197 23.50 -11.67 13.19
CA ASP A 197 22.36 -12.06 14.05
C ASP A 197 22.15 -11.02 15.14
N GLY A 198 20.89 -10.75 15.48
CA GLY A 198 20.49 -9.83 16.50
C GLY A 198 19.33 -8.91 16.09
N ILE A 199 19.04 -7.96 16.96
CA ILE A 199 18.01 -6.95 16.71
C ILE A 199 18.68 -5.75 16.04
N HIS A 200 18.17 -5.41 14.85
CA HIS A 200 18.64 -4.28 14.07
C HIS A 200 17.59 -3.17 14.07
N ASP A 201 18.01 -1.96 14.43
CA ASP A 201 17.28 -0.78 14.03
C ASP A 201 17.78 -0.39 12.63
N LEU A 202 16.96 -0.68 11.64
CA LEU A 202 17.23 -0.32 10.25
C LEU A 202 16.73 1.11 10.02
N THR A 203 17.57 1.96 9.46
CA THR A 203 17.19 3.32 9.09
C THR A 203 17.34 3.48 7.58
N LEU A 204 16.27 3.91 6.93
CA LEU A 204 16.29 4.42 5.56
C LEU A 204 16.27 5.93 5.60
N GLU A 205 17.27 6.56 5.02
CA GLU A 205 17.31 7.99 4.73
C GLU A 205 17.21 8.21 3.23
N VAL A 206 16.28 9.06 2.80
CA VAL A 206 16.08 9.43 1.40
C VAL A 206 16.32 10.93 1.28
N CYS A 207 17.27 11.31 0.44
CA CYS A 207 17.64 12.69 0.20
C CYS A 207 17.49 13.07 -1.27
N ASP A 208 17.05 14.30 -1.54
CA ASP A 208 17.10 14.91 -2.85
C ASP A 208 18.51 15.46 -3.18
N ASN A 209 18.68 16.04 -4.35
CA ASN A 209 19.97 16.63 -4.77
C ASN A 209 20.20 18.03 -4.18
N ALA A 210 19.20 18.66 -3.56
CA ALA A 210 19.32 19.95 -2.86
C ALA A 210 19.71 19.74 -1.38
N GLY A 211 19.65 18.52 -0.89
CA GLY A 211 20.03 18.12 0.47
C GLY A 211 18.88 18.10 1.46
N HIS A 212 17.61 18.12 1.00
CA HIS A 212 16.48 17.82 1.86
C HIS A 212 16.36 16.33 2.02
N CYS A 213 16.23 15.88 3.25
CA CYS A 213 16.21 14.46 3.60
C CYS A 213 15.03 14.14 4.51
N ILE A 214 14.48 12.94 4.32
CA ILE A 214 13.52 12.32 5.22
C ILE A 214 14.06 10.96 5.62
N SER A 215 13.75 10.50 6.83
CA SER A 215 14.18 9.20 7.32
C SER A 215 13.10 8.49 8.12
N GLU A 216 13.13 7.16 8.06
CA GLU A 216 12.29 6.27 8.85
C GLU A 216 13.18 5.18 9.45
N THR A 217 12.81 4.69 10.65
CA THR A 217 13.51 3.59 11.31
C THR A 217 12.52 2.48 11.61
N ARG A 218 12.90 1.23 11.32
CA ARG A 218 12.15 0.00 11.64
C ARG A 218 13.07 -0.98 12.34
N THR A 219 12.50 -1.78 13.22
CA THR A 219 13.23 -2.81 13.95
C THR A 219 12.95 -4.16 13.31
N ILE A 220 14.00 -4.93 13.03
CA ILE A 220 13.91 -6.34 12.62
C ILE A 220 14.81 -7.19 13.50
N GLU A 221 14.59 -8.50 13.49
CA GLU A 221 15.43 -9.47 14.19
C GLU A 221 15.92 -10.57 13.24
N LEU A 222 17.23 -10.84 13.24
CA LEU A 222 17.81 -12.05 12.66
C LEU A 222 18.18 -12.97 13.80
N THR A 223 17.61 -14.17 13.84
CA THR A 223 17.80 -15.09 14.96
C THR A 223 17.70 -16.53 14.47
N ASN A 224 18.37 -17.45 15.19
CA ASN A 224 18.20 -18.86 14.95
C ASN A 224 16.77 -19.26 15.33
N LEU A 225 16.02 -19.78 14.35
CA LEU A 225 14.65 -20.22 14.52
C LEU A 225 14.62 -21.70 14.96
N ALA A 226 13.56 -22.07 15.65
CA ALA A 226 13.37 -23.47 16.00
C ALA A 226 12.97 -24.31 14.79
N PRO A 227 13.40 -25.58 14.69
CA PRO A 227 12.96 -26.47 13.63
C PRO A 227 11.44 -26.55 13.50
N GLU A 228 10.93 -26.52 12.29
CA GLU A 228 9.52 -26.72 11.99
C GLU A 228 9.17 -28.22 11.98
N LEU A 229 8.38 -28.61 12.96
CA LEU A 229 8.01 -29.99 13.16
C LEU A 229 6.86 -30.44 12.25
N ASN A 230 7.12 -31.38 11.36
CA ASN A 230 6.09 -32.07 10.56
C ASN A 230 6.11 -33.56 10.81
N VAL A 231 5.12 -34.06 11.54
CA VAL A 231 5.04 -35.48 11.93
C VAL A 231 3.78 -36.12 11.37
N LEU A 232 3.95 -37.16 10.58
CA LEU A 232 2.87 -37.97 10.06
C LEU A 232 2.89 -39.35 10.70
N PHE A 233 1.72 -39.87 11.06
CA PHE A 233 1.52 -41.21 11.64
C PHE A 233 0.79 -42.13 10.67
N ASP A 234 1.22 -43.39 10.59
CA ASP A 234 0.49 -44.45 9.92
C ASP A 234 0.34 -45.66 10.86
N PRO A 235 -0.90 -46.00 11.29
CA PRO A 235 -2.17 -45.34 10.95
C PRO A 235 -2.28 -43.91 11.48
N SER A 236 -3.05 -43.07 10.78
CA SER A 236 -3.25 -41.69 11.13
C SER A 236 -3.94 -41.51 12.49
N LEU A 237 -3.64 -40.39 13.15
CA LEU A 237 -4.29 -40.05 14.42
C LEU A 237 -5.80 -39.84 14.23
N THR A 238 -6.59 -40.12 15.28
CA THR A 238 -8.01 -39.79 15.33
C THR A 238 -8.21 -38.27 15.46
N GLN A 239 -9.46 -37.83 15.31
CA GLN A 239 -9.85 -36.42 15.55
C GLN A 239 -9.50 -35.89 16.97
N TRP A 240 -9.17 -36.79 17.90
CA TRP A 240 -8.76 -36.47 19.27
C TRP A 240 -7.24 -36.53 19.47
N ASN A 241 -6.46 -36.58 18.41
CA ASN A 241 -5.01 -36.79 18.44
C ASN A 241 -4.58 -38.10 19.14
N GLU A 242 -5.42 -39.14 19.07
CA GLU A 242 -5.14 -40.42 19.64
C GLU A 242 -4.79 -41.42 18.54
N LEU A 243 -3.77 -42.22 18.76
CA LEU A 243 -3.43 -43.36 17.92
C LEU A 243 -4.19 -44.59 18.42
N ILE A 244 -5.20 -45.01 17.67
CA ILE A 244 -5.94 -46.26 17.97
C ILE A 244 -5.29 -47.41 17.21
N MET A 245 -4.68 -48.34 17.94
CA MET A 245 -4.06 -49.51 17.36
C MET A 245 -4.69 -50.80 17.89
N PRO A 246 -4.73 -51.86 17.07
CA PRO A 246 -5.03 -53.20 17.58
C PRO A 246 -3.99 -53.61 18.60
N GLN A 247 -4.32 -54.64 19.43
CA GLN A 247 -3.48 -55.10 20.54
C GLN A 247 -2.04 -55.50 20.14
N THR A 248 -1.81 -55.88 18.92
CA THR A 248 -0.50 -56.02 18.29
C THR A 248 -0.52 -55.20 17.01
N GLY A 249 0.42 -54.32 16.83
CA GLY A 249 0.41 -53.48 15.64
C GLY A 249 1.72 -52.72 15.45
N THR A 250 1.90 -52.25 14.25
CA THR A 250 3.04 -51.42 13.87
C THR A 250 2.56 -49.99 13.61
N VAL A 251 3.26 -49.04 14.17
CA VAL A 251 3.10 -47.61 13.84
C VAL A 251 4.32 -47.13 13.07
N SER A 252 4.07 -46.39 12.01
CA SER A 252 5.09 -45.66 11.31
C SER A 252 4.99 -44.17 11.67
N ILE A 253 6.09 -43.57 12.03
CA ILE A 253 6.21 -42.15 12.35
C ILE A 253 7.14 -41.54 11.30
N ASN A 254 6.60 -40.65 10.51
CA ASN A 254 7.34 -39.99 9.43
C ASN A 254 7.59 -38.55 9.80
N THR A 255 8.86 -38.19 9.95
CA THR A 255 9.32 -36.83 10.23
C THR A 255 10.07 -36.20 9.04
N THR A 256 9.97 -36.79 7.84
CA THR A 256 10.71 -36.32 6.66
C THR A 256 10.34 -34.91 6.21
N GLY A 257 9.21 -34.39 6.66
CA GLY A 257 8.79 -33.03 6.41
C GLY A 257 9.25 -32.03 7.47
N THR A 258 9.95 -32.49 8.53
CA THR A 258 10.55 -31.64 9.53
C THR A 258 11.82 -31.02 8.96
N PHE A 259 11.98 -29.71 9.08
CA PHE A 259 13.14 -28.98 8.58
C PHE A 259 13.52 -27.86 9.55
N ASP A 260 14.75 -27.44 9.48
CA ASP A 260 15.25 -26.23 10.13
C ASP A 260 15.33 -25.12 9.11
N PRO A 261 14.80 -23.90 9.39
CA PRO A 261 14.79 -22.80 8.44
C PRO A 261 16.19 -22.36 7.97
N GLU A 262 17.19 -22.52 8.83
CA GLU A 262 18.59 -22.20 8.54
C GLU A 262 19.35 -23.40 7.93
N GLY A 263 18.73 -24.57 7.94
CA GLY A 263 19.34 -25.82 7.49
C GLY A 263 20.28 -26.44 8.51
N ASP A 264 20.14 -26.06 9.77
CA ASP A 264 20.93 -26.61 10.87
C ASP A 264 20.59 -28.08 11.15
N ASP A 265 21.58 -28.80 11.63
CA ASP A 265 21.39 -30.15 12.09
C ASP A 265 20.56 -30.19 13.39
N PHE A 266 19.44 -30.87 13.37
CA PHE A 266 18.58 -31.02 14.52
C PHE A 266 18.30 -32.50 14.86
N ALA A 267 17.83 -32.76 16.07
CA ALA A 267 17.54 -34.10 16.53
C ALA A 267 16.11 -34.20 17.05
N CYS A 268 15.45 -35.32 16.75
CA CYS A 268 14.14 -35.63 17.26
C CYS A 268 14.21 -36.53 18.49
N LEU A 269 13.33 -36.25 19.47
CA LEU A 269 13.09 -37.15 20.60
C LEU A 269 11.63 -37.55 20.60
N ILE A 270 11.36 -38.84 20.42
CA ILE A 270 10.02 -39.40 20.50
C ILE A 270 9.86 -40.15 21.83
N THR A 271 8.90 -39.73 22.64
CA THR A 271 8.53 -40.41 23.89
C THR A 271 7.14 -40.99 23.79
N PHE A 272 7.03 -42.32 24.09
CA PHE A 272 5.74 -42.99 24.22
C PHE A 272 5.33 -42.97 25.69
N GLY A 273 4.14 -42.40 25.98
CA GLY A 273 3.69 -42.12 27.35
C GLY A 273 3.73 -43.32 28.29
N GLY A 274 4.34 -43.15 29.44
CA GLY A 274 4.17 -43.93 30.64
C GLY A 274 5.11 -45.12 30.87
N TYR A 275 5.94 -45.53 29.93
CA TYR A 275 6.89 -46.66 30.14
C TYR A 275 8.27 -46.28 29.59
N ASN A 276 9.22 -46.07 30.52
CA ASN A 276 10.64 -46.06 30.21
C ASN A 276 11.07 -47.47 29.82
N ARG A 277 10.94 -47.85 28.54
CA ARG A 277 11.60 -49.06 28.05
C ARG A 277 12.86 -48.67 27.32
N GLN A 278 14.00 -49.09 27.83
CA GLN A 278 15.28 -49.04 27.17
C GLN A 278 15.32 -50.11 26.07
N GLY A 279 15.08 -49.74 24.87
CA GLY A 279 15.35 -50.50 23.66
C GLY A 279 16.00 -49.64 22.62
N PRO A 280 16.68 -50.18 21.60
CA PRO A 280 17.16 -49.38 20.49
C PRO A 280 15.96 -48.67 19.87
N GLY A 281 15.93 -47.35 20.00
CA GLY A 281 14.85 -46.49 19.52
C GLY A 281 13.94 -45.83 20.57
N TRP A 282 14.12 -46.05 21.87
CA TRP A 282 13.31 -45.46 22.93
C TRP A 282 14.08 -44.37 23.70
N GLY A 283 13.57 -43.14 23.66
CA GLY A 283 14.16 -42.03 24.39
C GLY A 283 15.56 -41.64 23.94
N ASN A 284 15.98 -42.09 22.78
CA ASN A 284 17.22 -41.71 22.15
C ASN A 284 16.98 -40.56 21.18
N GLN A 285 17.91 -39.62 21.12
CA GLN A 285 17.98 -38.58 20.15
C GLN A 285 18.35 -39.19 18.79
N TRP A 286 17.56 -38.89 17.75
CA TRP A 286 17.85 -39.31 16.38
C TRP A 286 18.20 -38.10 15.52
N VAL A 287 18.92 -38.38 14.46
CA VAL A 287 19.03 -37.41 13.37
C VAL A 287 17.72 -37.43 12.59
N CYS A 288 17.03 -36.30 12.53
CA CYS A 288 15.86 -36.11 11.68
C CYS A 288 16.31 -35.40 10.39
N PRO A 289 15.50 -35.46 9.31
CA PRO A 289 14.22 -36.16 9.15
C PRO A 289 14.36 -37.64 8.80
N GLU A 290 13.50 -38.48 9.35
CA GLU A 290 13.53 -39.93 9.12
C GLU A 290 12.14 -40.59 9.25
N VAL A 291 11.99 -41.78 8.69
CA VAL A 291 10.80 -42.62 8.90
C VAL A 291 11.14 -43.73 9.89
N LEU A 292 10.44 -43.72 11.02
CA LEU A 292 10.60 -44.69 12.07
C LEU A 292 9.42 -45.66 12.10
N THR A 293 9.68 -46.96 12.24
CA THR A 293 8.64 -47.95 12.36
C THR A 293 8.79 -48.65 13.71
N TYR A 294 7.70 -48.66 14.46
CA TYR A 294 7.67 -49.32 15.76
C TYR A 294 6.57 -50.39 15.83
N THR A 295 6.90 -51.58 16.30
CA THR A 295 5.95 -52.67 16.48
C THR A 295 5.72 -52.90 17.98
N PHE A 296 4.45 -52.83 18.37
CA PHE A 296 4.02 -53.13 19.72
C PHE A 296 3.73 -54.62 19.81
N ASP A 297 4.50 -55.34 20.61
CA ASP A 297 4.26 -56.71 20.95
C ASP A 297 3.58 -56.80 22.33
N HIS A 298 2.51 -57.54 22.41
CA HIS A 298 1.87 -57.84 23.71
C HIS A 298 2.70 -58.77 24.55
N TYR A 299 2.83 -58.42 25.82
CA TYR A 299 3.04 -59.35 26.90
C TYR A 299 1.79 -59.44 27.76
#